data_8293052c5df036712d8b8acb1ffee608
#
_entry.id   8293052c5df036712d8b8acb1ffee608
#
_cell.length_a   1.000
_cell.length_b   1.000
_cell.length_c   1.000
_cell.angle_alpha   90.00
_cell.angle_beta   90.00
_cell.angle_gamma   90.00
#
_symmetry.space_group_name_H-M   'P 1'
#
loop_
_entity.id
_entity.type
_entity.pdbx_description
1 polymer ?
#
loop_
_entity_poly.entity_id
_entity_poly.type
_entity_poly.pdbx_seq_one_letter_code
_entity_poly.pdbx_strand_id
1 'polypeptide(L)'
;MTRHHQDRFLTTHVGSLPRSQTVVDQIFSLERGEPVDEAIFDQVMAEAVDEVVRRQVVAGIDIVSDGEMSKISYATYIKDRYTGFDGDSPRRTPADLLEYPGFMNRASSGGGTPTYRRPCCVGPIAVKDERPLHNDIKRVKDAAKKHGAKQVFMNAASPGVVSLFQPNQHYANDDAYLEALAHALRHEYHAIVDAGLILQIDSPDLGLGRHMMYKDLEDDVYLSRIEKHVEALNFALVAIPADRVRMHVCWGNYEGPHHKDVPLATILPTVLKAKPQGLLFETSNPRHAHEWETFAEMKSDIPEDKILIPGVLDSTTNFIEHPRLVAQRIQKFAEIVGKD
;
A
#
# COMPACT_ATOMS: atom_id res chain seq x y z
N MET A 1 -6.46 11.60 -11.18
CA MET A 1 -5.19 12.20 -11.66
C MET A 1 -5.50 12.81 -13.02
N THR A 2 -5.46 14.12 -13.15
CA THR A 2 -5.67 14.74 -14.46
C THR A 2 -4.50 14.38 -15.35
N ARG A 3 -4.77 13.91 -16.58
CA ARG A 3 -3.74 13.81 -17.62
C ARG A 3 -3.20 15.22 -17.83
N HIS A 4 -2.07 15.50 -17.23
CA HIS A 4 -1.37 16.73 -17.49
C HIS A 4 -0.40 16.46 -18.65
N HIS A 5 -0.58 17.15 -19.77
CA HIS A 5 0.48 17.31 -20.77
C HIS A 5 1.65 18.02 -20.10
N GLN A 6 2.49 17.23 -19.45
CA GLN A 6 3.69 17.74 -18.78
C GLN A 6 4.90 17.51 -19.66
N ASP A 7 5.81 18.46 -19.66
CA ASP A 7 7.06 18.31 -20.40
C ASP A 7 7.98 17.23 -19.80
N ARG A 8 7.63 16.66 -18.63
CA ARG A 8 8.39 15.65 -17.93
C ARG A 8 7.48 14.65 -17.19
N PHE A 9 8.03 13.50 -16.85
CA PHE A 9 7.38 12.54 -15.95
C PHE A 9 7.27 13.09 -14.54
N LEU A 10 6.12 12.88 -13.90
CA LEU A 10 5.93 13.18 -12.49
C LEU A 10 6.57 12.09 -11.63
N THR A 11 7.09 12.50 -10.48
CA THR A 11 7.72 11.61 -9.50
C THR A 11 6.89 11.46 -8.25
N THR A 12 6.85 10.25 -7.72
CA THR A 12 6.16 9.88 -6.48
C THR A 12 6.83 8.67 -5.84
N HIS A 13 6.27 8.18 -4.74
CA HIS A 13 6.71 6.94 -4.08
C HIS A 13 5.50 6.16 -3.55
N VAL A 14 5.75 4.98 -2.93
CA VAL A 14 4.69 4.06 -2.52
C VAL A 14 4.00 4.48 -1.21
N GLY A 15 4.70 5.12 -0.27
CA GLY A 15 4.09 5.56 0.98
C GLY A 15 5.08 5.61 2.14
N SER A 16 5.36 4.49 2.74
CA SER A 16 6.18 4.40 3.96
C SER A 16 7.59 4.96 3.78
N LEU A 17 8.01 5.84 4.69
CA LEU A 17 9.34 6.46 4.70
C LEU A 17 10.02 6.23 6.05
N PRO A 18 11.38 6.27 6.11
CA PRO A 18 12.13 6.03 7.33
C PRO A 18 11.71 6.95 8.48
N ARG A 19 11.47 6.38 9.65
CA ARG A 19 11.08 7.08 10.88
C ARG A 19 12.29 7.33 11.77
N SER A 20 12.26 8.44 12.51
CA SER A 20 13.22 8.66 13.60
C SER A 20 12.93 7.70 14.76
N GLN A 21 13.92 7.45 15.60
CA GLN A 21 13.77 6.61 16.79
C GLN A 21 12.63 7.12 17.70
N THR A 22 12.52 8.44 17.86
CA THR A 22 11.45 9.06 18.66
C THR A 22 10.06 8.70 18.13
N VAL A 23 9.84 8.72 16.80
CA VAL A 23 8.57 8.31 16.18
C VAL A 23 8.31 6.83 16.43
N VAL A 24 9.33 5.98 16.23
CA VAL A 24 9.23 4.54 16.49
C VAL A 24 8.83 4.27 17.94
N ASP A 25 9.50 4.90 18.90
CA ASP A 25 9.24 4.71 20.32
C ASP A 25 7.79 5.09 20.68
N GLN A 26 7.27 6.21 20.17
CA GLN A 26 5.89 6.64 20.42
C GLN A 26 4.87 5.64 19.85
N ILE A 27 5.05 5.20 18.60
CA ILE A 27 4.13 4.25 17.96
C ILE A 27 4.12 2.91 18.70
N PHE A 28 5.31 2.40 19.06
CA PHE A 28 5.41 1.11 19.75
C PHE A 28 4.99 1.16 21.22
N SER A 29 5.08 2.31 21.89
CA SER A 29 4.48 2.49 23.21
C SER A 29 2.94 2.39 23.14
N LEU A 30 2.30 3.03 22.14
CA LEU A 30 0.87 2.84 21.88
C LEU A 30 0.51 1.38 21.57
N GLU A 31 1.32 0.72 20.73
CA GLU A 31 1.11 -0.68 20.34
C GLU A 31 1.16 -1.63 21.54
N ARG A 32 2.00 -1.35 22.52
CA ARG A 32 2.09 -2.11 23.79
C ARG A 32 1.02 -1.74 24.81
N GLY A 33 0.20 -0.73 24.54
CA GLY A 33 -0.80 -0.19 25.47
C GLY A 33 -0.19 0.57 26.64
N GLU A 34 1.02 1.08 26.47
CA GLU A 34 1.68 1.92 27.46
C GLU A 34 1.05 3.33 27.47
N PRO A 35 1.04 4.03 28.60
CA PRO A 35 0.57 5.40 28.66
C PRO A 35 1.40 6.30 27.74
N VAL A 36 0.74 6.98 26.80
CA VAL A 36 1.33 7.97 25.93
C VAL A 36 0.64 9.31 26.15
N ASP A 37 1.39 10.37 26.34
CA ASP A 37 0.86 11.73 26.38
C ASP A 37 0.40 12.14 24.96
N GLU A 38 -0.91 12.37 24.80
CA GLU A 38 -1.50 12.69 23.50
C GLU A 38 -0.92 13.97 22.89
N ALA A 39 -0.60 14.97 23.70
CA ALA A 39 -0.03 16.23 23.20
C ALA A 39 1.40 16.05 22.70
N ILE A 40 2.20 15.26 23.41
CA ILE A 40 3.58 14.90 23.00
C ILE A 40 3.53 14.06 21.72
N PHE A 41 2.63 13.06 21.67
CA PHE A 41 2.44 12.24 20.47
C PHE A 41 2.09 13.09 19.25
N ASP A 42 1.11 13.98 19.39
CA ASP A 42 0.65 14.86 18.31
C ASP A 42 1.78 15.79 17.82
N GLN A 43 2.57 16.33 18.75
CA GLN A 43 3.72 17.17 18.39
C GLN A 43 4.78 16.37 17.62
N VAL A 44 5.16 15.19 18.11
CA VAL A 44 6.18 14.32 17.46
C VAL A 44 5.73 13.92 16.07
N MET A 45 4.47 13.55 15.90
CA MET A 45 3.94 13.19 14.58
C MET A 45 3.87 14.38 13.63
N ALA A 46 3.50 15.56 14.13
CA ALA A 46 3.46 16.78 13.31
C ALA A 46 4.85 17.18 12.82
N GLU A 47 5.86 17.13 13.70
CA GLU A 47 7.25 17.40 13.35
C GLU A 47 7.81 16.38 12.35
N ALA A 48 7.47 15.09 12.53
CA ALA A 48 7.91 14.04 11.63
C ALA A 48 7.29 14.18 10.22
N VAL A 49 5.99 14.49 10.14
CA VAL A 49 5.31 14.74 8.86
C VAL A 49 5.83 16.01 8.19
N ASP A 50 6.06 17.07 8.95
CA ASP A 50 6.64 18.32 8.43
C ASP A 50 8.01 18.06 7.79
N GLU A 51 8.89 17.35 8.48
CA GLU A 51 10.24 17.06 8.00
C GLU A 51 10.22 16.11 6.78
N VAL A 52 9.39 15.07 6.80
CA VAL A 52 9.36 14.12 5.67
C VAL A 52 8.77 14.76 4.41
N VAL A 53 7.76 15.63 4.54
CA VAL A 53 7.23 16.39 3.40
C VAL A 53 8.27 17.38 2.89
N ARG A 54 8.96 18.10 3.78
CA ARG A 54 10.07 18.99 3.41
C ARG A 54 11.13 18.25 2.59
N ARG A 55 11.58 17.08 3.04
CA ARG A 55 12.58 16.27 2.32
C ARG A 55 12.12 15.85 0.94
N GLN A 56 10.88 15.41 0.80
CA GLN A 56 10.29 15.05 -0.50
C GLN A 56 10.29 16.23 -1.46
N VAL A 57 9.84 17.40 -1.01
CA VAL A 57 9.82 18.63 -1.82
C VAL A 57 11.24 19.05 -2.24
N VAL A 58 12.20 19.04 -1.30
CA VAL A 58 13.60 19.37 -1.59
C VAL A 58 14.23 18.38 -2.56
N ALA A 59 13.86 17.10 -2.48
CA ALA A 59 14.29 16.07 -3.43
C ALA A 59 13.63 16.19 -4.83
N GLY A 60 12.65 17.08 -4.99
CA GLY A 60 11.96 17.27 -6.26
C GLY A 60 10.84 16.27 -6.54
N ILE A 61 10.31 15.60 -5.50
CA ILE A 61 9.15 14.72 -5.63
C ILE A 61 7.90 15.56 -5.87
N ASP A 62 7.11 15.19 -6.88
CA ASP A 62 5.93 15.95 -7.30
C ASP A 62 4.68 15.65 -6.48
N ILE A 63 4.47 14.37 -6.17
CA ILE A 63 3.32 13.89 -5.40
C ILE A 63 3.83 13.29 -4.10
N VAL A 64 3.71 14.04 -3.01
CA VAL A 64 4.27 13.72 -1.69
C VAL A 64 3.26 13.01 -0.80
N SER A 65 3.71 12.45 0.32
CA SER A 65 2.85 11.87 1.37
C SER A 65 3.32 12.21 2.77
N ASP A 66 2.54 11.79 3.78
CA ASP A 66 2.90 11.85 5.19
C ASP A 66 3.97 10.82 5.60
N GLY A 67 4.40 9.95 4.67
CA GLY A 67 5.37 8.89 4.94
C GLY A 67 4.86 7.81 5.89
N GLU A 68 3.55 7.77 6.14
CA GLU A 68 2.89 6.86 7.11
C GLU A 68 3.45 7.00 8.54
N MET A 69 3.86 8.20 8.93
CA MET A 69 4.58 8.44 10.19
C MET A 69 3.82 7.98 11.44
N SER A 70 2.46 8.05 11.44
CA SER A 70 1.61 7.69 12.57
C SER A 70 1.10 6.26 12.55
N LYS A 71 1.26 5.51 11.45
CA LYS A 71 0.70 4.17 11.28
C LYS A 71 1.67 3.09 11.74
N ILE A 72 1.22 2.14 12.57
CA ILE A 72 2.04 0.97 12.96
C ILE A 72 2.41 0.11 11.75
N SER A 73 1.48 -0.06 10.82
CA SER A 73 1.68 -0.71 9.51
C SER A 73 0.60 -0.25 8.54
N TYR A 74 0.82 -0.46 7.25
CA TYR A 74 -0.12 -0.10 6.18
C TYR A 74 -1.47 -0.87 6.22
N ALA A 75 -1.57 -1.99 6.93
CA ALA A 75 -2.77 -2.82 7.00
C ALA A 75 -3.36 -2.94 8.41
N THR A 76 -2.52 -3.11 9.45
CA THR A 76 -3.01 -3.40 10.80
C THR A 76 -3.39 -2.16 11.61
N TYR A 77 -3.12 -0.95 11.12
CA TYR A 77 -3.58 0.30 11.72
C TYR A 77 -5.12 0.37 11.83
N ILE A 78 -5.81 -0.42 11.04
CA ILE A 78 -7.28 -0.54 11.03
C ILE A 78 -7.83 -0.84 12.43
N LYS A 79 -7.18 -1.69 13.22
CA LYS A 79 -7.58 -2.02 14.59
C LYS A 79 -7.69 -0.80 15.52
N ASP A 80 -6.98 0.26 15.21
CA ASP A 80 -6.95 1.49 16.01
C ASP A 80 -8.11 2.43 15.65
N ARG A 81 -8.61 2.36 14.41
CA ARG A 81 -9.67 3.20 13.84
C ARG A 81 -11.05 2.54 13.82
N TYR A 82 -11.10 1.19 13.80
CA TYR A 82 -12.34 0.42 13.68
C TYR A 82 -12.50 -0.57 14.84
N THR A 83 -13.78 -0.87 15.17
CA THR A 83 -14.14 -1.95 16.10
C THR A 83 -14.03 -3.33 15.44
N GLY A 84 -14.17 -4.37 16.23
CA GLY A 84 -14.24 -5.75 15.74
C GLY A 84 -12.88 -6.45 15.60
N PHE A 85 -11.78 -5.81 15.95
CA PHE A 85 -10.43 -6.37 15.84
C PHE A 85 -9.77 -6.54 17.20
N ASP A 86 -9.33 -7.78 17.51
CA ASP A 86 -8.63 -8.09 18.77
C ASP A 86 -7.75 -9.35 18.61
N GLY A 87 -6.94 -9.61 19.64
CA GLY A 87 -6.04 -10.76 19.71
C GLY A 87 -4.76 -10.57 18.89
N ASP A 88 -4.11 -11.70 18.60
CA ASP A 88 -2.91 -11.76 17.77
C ASP A 88 -2.90 -13.06 16.96
N SER A 89 -2.94 -12.96 15.66
CA SER A 89 -2.94 -14.12 14.76
C SER A 89 -1.50 -14.56 14.44
N PRO A 90 -1.28 -15.86 14.21
CA PRO A 90 0.02 -16.38 13.81
C PRO A 90 0.51 -15.71 12.51
N ARG A 91 1.78 -15.34 12.48
CA ARG A 91 2.41 -14.87 11.25
C ARG A 91 2.54 -16.04 10.27
N ARG A 92 2.07 -15.83 9.05
CA ARG A 92 2.27 -16.80 7.97
C ARG A 92 3.58 -16.48 7.26
N THR A 93 4.36 -17.52 7.04
CA THR A 93 5.61 -17.42 6.28
C THR A 93 5.31 -17.53 4.80
N PRO A 94 5.81 -16.62 3.95
CA PRO A 94 5.75 -16.75 2.50
C PRO A 94 6.28 -18.10 2.02
N ALA A 95 5.66 -18.65 0.97
CA ALA A 95 5.97 -19.98 0.48
C ALA A 95 7.41 -20.14 -0.01
N ASP A 96 7.98 -19.09 -0.58
CA ASP A 96 9.37 -19.04 -1.04
C ASP A 96 10.38 -19.15 0.13
N LEU A 97 10.08 -18.51 1.27
CA LEU A 97 10.93 -18.56 2.46
C LEU A 97 10.89 -19.93 3.15
N LEU A 98 9.79 -20.68 3.00
CA LEU A 98 9.70 -22.04 3.55
C LEU A 98 10.72 -23.01 2.92
N GLU A 99 11.12 -22.74 1.67
CA GLU A 99 12.13 -23.56 0.96
C GLU A 99 13.56 -23.20 1.39
N TYR A 100 13.77 -22.06 2.07
CA TYR A 100 15.08 -21.57 2.49
C TYR A 100 15.19 -21.28 3.99
N PRO A 101 15.05 -22.30 4.87
CA PRO A 101 15.01 -22.07 6.32
C PRO A 101 16.29 -21.41 6.88
N GLY A 102 17.44 -21.62 6.26
CA GLY A 102 18.69 -20.97 6.64
C GLY A 102 18.68 -19.45 6.38
N PHE A 103 18.05 -19.03 5.29
CA PHE A 103 17.82 -17.60 5.00
C PHE A 103 16.84 -16.99 6.01
N MET A 104 15.73 -17.67 6.26
CA MET A 104 14.71 -17.24 7.22
C MET A 104 15.29 -17.00 8.62
N ASN A 105 16.13 -17.94 9.11
CA ASN A 105 16.77 -17.82 10.41
C ASN A 105 17.70 -16.60 10.49
N ARG A 106 18.45 -16.30 9.42
CA ARG A 106 19.31 -15.10 9.37
C ARG A 106 18.48 -13.81 9.34
N ALA A 107 17.43 -13.75 8.52
CA ALA A 107 16.55 -12.60 8.42
C ALA A 107 15.84 -12.31 9.76
N SER A 108 15.43 -13.34 10.48
CA SER A 108 14.78 -13.22 11.79
C SER A 108 15.74 -12.79 12.90
N SER A 109 17.04 -13.08 12.78
CA SER A 109 18.06 -12.74 13.79
C SER A 109 18.70 -11.36 13.58
N GLY A 110 18.48 -10.72 12.44
CA GLY A 110 19.19 -9.51 11.99
C GLY A 110 18.63 -8.17 12.48
N GLY A 111 17.79 -8.14 13.51
CA GLY A 111 17.31 -6.86 14.08
C GLY A 111 16.26 -6.15 13.23
N GLY A 112 15.29 -6.89 12.71
CA GLY A 112 14.21 -6.33 11.90
C GLY A 112 13.25 -5.43 12.67
N THR A 113 12.22 -4.94 11.97
CA THR A 113 11.13 -4.14 12.56
C THR A 113 10.57 -4.82 13.80
N PRO A 114 10.37 -4.09 14.92
CA PRO A 114 9.78 -4.65 16.13
C PRO A 114 8.45 -5.34 15.84
N THR A 115 8.17 -6.42 16.57
CA THR A 115 6.94 -7.19 16.38
C THR A 115 5.74 -6.40 16.88
N TYR A 116 4.70 -6.26 16.04
CA TYR A 116 3.41 -5.69 16.40
C TYR A 116 2.30 -6.74 16.25
N ARG A 117 1.17 -6.53 16.93
CA ARG A 117 0.03 -7.46 16.91
C ARG A 117 -0.66 -7.47 15.55
N ARG A 118 -1.07 -8.67 15.14
CA ARG A 118 -1.94 -8.90 13.98
C ARG A 118 -3.28 -9.43 14.46
N PRO A 119 -4.25 -8.57 14.74
CA PRO A 119 -5.53 -9.02 15.31
C PRO A 119 -6.30 -9.87 14.31
N CYS A 120 -7.26 -10.64 14.84
CA CYS A 120 -8.33 -11.25 14.06
C CYS A 120 -9.54 -10.33 14.05
N CYS A 121 -10.43 -10.51 13.07
CA CYS A 121 -11.77 -9.95 13.14
C CYS A 121 -12.63 -10.82 14.04
N VAL A 122 -12.96 -10.32 15.24
CA VAL A 122 -13.69 -11.06 16.30
C VAL A 122 -15.07 -10.46 16.60
N GLY A 123 -15.47 -9.40 15.92
CA GLY A 123 -16.73 -8.72 16.15
C GLY A 123 -17.16 -7.85 14.97
N PRO A 124 -18.32 -7.17 15.06
CA PRO A 124 -18.81 -6.27 14.02
C PRO A 124 -17.86 -5.11 13.76
N ILE A 125 -17.62 -4.81 12.49
CA ILE A 125 -16.75 -3.73 12.05
C ILE A 125 -17.56 -2.45 11.94
N ALA A 126 -17.12 -1.41 12.66
CA ALA A 126 -17.66 -0.05 12.60
C ALA A 126 -16.56 0.95 12.91
N VAL A 127 -16.74 2.20 12.50
CA VAL A 127 -15.81 3.28 12.87
C VAL A 127 -15.78 3.41 14.40
N LYS A 128 -14.58 3.34 14.97
CA LYS A 128 -14.34 3.45 16.41
C LYS A 128 -13.92 4.87 16.80
N ASP A 129 -12.99 5.44 16.04
CA ASP A 129 -12.44 6.77 16.28
C ASP A 129 -11.95 7.39 14.97
N GLU A 130 -12.50 8.55 14.64
CA GLU A 130 -12.16 9.30 13.44
C GLU A 130 -10.97 10.25 13.65
N ARG A 131 -10.62 10.57 14.91
CA ARG A 131 -9.59 11.56 15.25
C ARG A 131 -8.22 11.22 14.63
N PRO A 132 -7.72 9.98 14.67
CA PRO A 132 -6.44 9.64 14.06
C PRO A 132 -6.40 9.95 12.56
N LEU A 133 -7.48 9.64 11.83
CA LEU A 133 -7.59 9.93 10.39
C LEU A 133 -7.56 11.43 10.12
N HIS A 134 -8.38 12.20 10.84
CA HIS A 134 -8.45 13.66 10.67
C HIS A 134 -7.13 14.35 11.06
N ASN A 135 -6.46 13.87 12.10
CA ASN A 135 -5.14 14.37 12.49
C ASN A 135 -4.09 14.11 11.41
N ASP A 136 -4.06 12.93 10.82
CA ASP A 136 -3.13 12.60 9.74
C ASP A 136 -3.39 13.46 8.50
N ILE A 137 -4.66 13.62 8.10
CA ILE A 137 -5.05 14.52 7.00
C ILE A 137 -4.60 15.96 7.29
N LYS A 138 -4.84 16.44 8.50
CA LYS A 138 -4.46 17.79 8.89
C LYS A 138 -2.95 18.00 8.84
N ARG A 139 -2.15 17.09 9.44
CA ARG A 139 -0.69 17.18 9.50
C ARG A 139 -0.09 17.25 8.10
N VAL A 140 -0.49 16.35 7.19
CA VAL A 140 0.07 16.34 5.84
C VAL A 140 -0.34 17.56 5.03
N LYS A 141 -1.58 18.07 5.18
CA LYS A 141 -2.02 19.29 4.50
C LYS A 141 -1.28 20.54 5.01
N ASP A 142 -1.06 20.65 6.30
CA ASP A 142 -0.32 21.77 6.90
C ASP A 142 1.15 21.75 6.43
N ALA A 143 1.79 20.59 6.44
CA ALA A 143 3.15 20.42 5.94
C ALA A 143 3.26 20.71 4.43
N ALA A 144 2.33 20.20 3.62
CA ALA A 144 2.29 20.45 2.18
C ALA A 144 2.15 21.93 1.85
N LYS A 145 1.26 22.63 2.55
CA LYS A 145 1.08 24.08 2.42
C LYS A 145 2.35 24.83 2.80
N LYS A 146 2.97 24.48 3.92
CA LYS A 146 4.19 25.12 4.43
C LYS A 146 5.38 24.97 3.47
N HIS A 147 5.53 23.81 2.86
CA HIS A 147 6.67 23.51 1.98
C HIS A 147 6.37 23.66 0.48
N GLY A 148 5.14 24.06 0.11
CA GLY A 148 4.75 24.33 -1.28
C GLY A 148 4.60 23.06 -2.13
N ALA A 149 4.26 21.91 -1.52
CA ALA A 149 3.95 20.71 -2.26
C ALA A 149 2.67 20.90 -3.11
N LYS A 150 2.74 20.48 -4.38
CA LYS A 150 1.62 20.71 -5.32
C LYS A 150 0.53 19.66 -5.23
N GLN A 151 0.92 18.41 -5.01
CA GLN A 151 0.00 17.28 -4.88
C GLN A 151 0.41 16.41 -3.70
N VAL A 152 -0.59 15.86 -3.04
CA VAL A 152 -0.42 15.00 -1.87
C VAL A 152 -1.25 13.75 -2.03
N PHE A 153 -0.70 12.61 -1.70
CA PHE A 153 -1.46 11.36 -1.55
C PHE A 153 -1.44 10.87 -0.11
N MET A 154 -2.45 10.09 0.24
CA MET A 154 -2.50 9.37 1.51
C MET A 154 -2.90 7.91 1.27
N ASN A 155 -2.20 6.99 1.93
CA ASN A 155 -2.44 5.56 1.85
C ASN A 155 -3.65 5.14 2.69
N ALA A 156 -4.41 4.18 2.16
CA ALA A 156 -5.41 3.41 2.89
C ALA A 156 -5.37 1.93 2.47
N ALA A 157 -5.68 1.04 3.41
CA ALA A 157 -5.73 -0.40 3.14
C ALA A 157 -6.92 -0.76 2.25
N SER A 158 -6.75 -1.72 1.32
CA SER A 158 -7.88 -2.32 0.60
C SER A 158 -8.69 -3.25 1.52
N PRO A 159 -9.97 -3.53 1.21
CA PRO A 159 -10.71 -4.59 1.92
C PRO A 159 -9.98 -5.94 1.85
N GLY A 160 -9.40 -6.26 0.69
CA GLY A 160 -8.67 -7.50 0.48
C GLY A 160 -7.42 -7.61 1.36
N VAL A 161 -6.62 -6.55 1.48
CA VAL A 161 -5.41 -6.60 2.33
C VAL A 161 -5.75 -6.69 3.81
N VAL A 162 -6.83 -6.06 4.26
CA VAL A 162 -7.28 -6.23 5.65
C VAL A 162 -7.67 -7.67 5.90
N SER A 163 -8.46 -8.28 5.01
CA SER A 163 -8.85 -9.70 5.13
C SER A 163 -7.66 -10.65 5.08
N LEU A 164 -6.61 -10.31 4.31
CA LEU A 164 -5.37 -11.09 4.21
C LEU A 164 -4.61 -11.15 5.53
N PHE A 165 -4.48 -10.00 6.22
CA PHE A 165 -3.64 -9.87 7.42
C PHE A 165 -4.39 -9.98 8.73
N GLN A 166 -5.71 -9.86 8.73
CA GLN A 166 -6.58 -9.90 9.89
C GLN A 166 -7.67 -10.94 9.68
N PRO A 167 -7.41 -12.23 10.02
CA PRO A 167 -8.30 -13.35 9.70
C PRO A 167 -9.69 -13.19 10.27
N ASN A 168 -10.70 -13.64 9.51
CA ASN A 168 -12.10 -13.69 9.94
C ASN A 168 -12.33 -14.74 11.01
N GLN A 169 -12.90 -14.34 12.16
CA GLN A 169 -13.40 -15.21 13.23
C GLN A 169 -14.83 -14.86 13.66
N HIS A 170 -15.47 -13.90 12.98
CA HIS A 170 -16.78 -13.40 13.36
C HIS A 170 -17.85 -13.60 12.29
N TYR A 171 -17.57 -13.22 11.05
CA TYR A 171 -18.54 -13.31 9.97
C TYR A 171 -18.70 -14.74 9.48
N ALA A 172 -19.90 -15.08 8.96
CA ALA A 172 -20.24 -16.43 8.54
C ALA A 172 -19.29 -17.04 7.50
N ASN A 173 -18.71 -16.21 6.64
CA ASN A 173 -17.73 -16.59 5.63
C ASN A 173 -16.89 -15.37 5.22
N ASP A 174 -15.87 -15.60 4.39
CA ASP A 174 -14.96 -14.55 3.95
C ASP A 174 -15.63 -13.51 3.05
N ASP A 175 -16.65 -13.88 2.28
CA ASP A 175 -17.37 -12.94 1.42
C ASP A 175 -18.16 -11.92 2.25
N ALA A 176 -18.87 -12.38 3.31
CA ALA A 176 -19.56 -11.49 4.25
C ALA A 176 -18.57 -10.58 5.03
N TYR A 177 -17.38 -11.10 5.34
CA TYR A 177 -16.34 -10.30 5.98
C TYR A 177 -15.80 -9.23 5.02
N LEU A 178 -15.52 -9.59 3.77
CA LEU A 178 -15.03 -8.67 2.75
C LEU A 178 -16.04 -7.55 2.45
N GLU A 179 -17.33 -7.88 2.41
CA GLU A 179 -18.42 -6.91 2.27
C GLU A 179 -18.46 -5.93 3.46
N ALA A 180 -18.36 -6.44 4.69
CA ALA A 180 -18.33 -5.60 5.90
C ALA A 180 -17.13 -4.65 5.90
N LEU A 181 -15.95 -5.13 5.50
CA LEU A 181 -14.76 -4.30 5.33
C LEU A 181 -14.97 -3.22 4.27
N ALA A 182 -15.52 -3.58 3.11
CA ALA A 182 -15.78 -2.64 2.03
C ALA A 182 -16.74 -1.52 2.48
N HIS A 183 -17.77 -1.85 3.25
CA HIS A 183 -18.69 -0.87 3.84
C HIS A 183 -17.98 0.07 4.84
N ALA A 184 -17.18 -0.47 5.75
CA ALA A 184 -16.53 0.30 6.79
C ALA A 184 -15.47 1.26 6.23
N LEU A 185 -14.61 0.78 5.32
CA LEU A 185 -13.48 1.53 4.78
C LEU A 185 -13.90 2.72 3.89
N ARG A 186 -15.11 2.72 3.35
CA ARG A 186 -15.65 3.86 2.59
C ARG A 186 -15.51 5.18 3.34
N HIS A 187 -15.71 5.17 4.65
CA HIS A 187 -15.59 6.36 5.47
C HIS A 187 -14.20 7.00 5.34
N GLU A 188 -13.16 6.20 5.51
CA GLU A 188 -11.77 6.68 5.38
C GLU A 188 -11.46 7.15 3.96
N TYR A 189 -11.91 6.42 2.94
CA TYR A 189 -11.66 6.77 1.54
C TYR A 189 -12.29 8.11 1.16
N HIS A 190 -13.53 8.34 1.56
CA HIS A 190 -14.21 9.61 1.34
C HIS A 190 -13.52 10.75 2.10
N ALA A 191 -13.18 10.57 3.38
CA ALA A 191 -12.52 11.60 4.16
C ALA A 191 -11.20 12.08 3.53
N ILE A 192 -10.40 11.15 2.99
CA ILE A 192 -9.14 11.47 2.29
C ILE A 192 -9.41 12.28 1.02
N VAL A 193 -10.34 11.83 0.18
CA VAL A 193 -10.64 12.50 -1.10
C VAL A 193 -11.33 13.84 -0.91
N ASP A 194 -12.27 13.94 0.01
CA ASP A 194 -12.99 15.17 0.35
C ASP A 194 -12.07 16.24 0.95
N ALA A 195 -10.98 15.80 1.61
CA ALA A 195 -9.91 16.69 2.06
C ALA A 195 -9.05 17.27 0.91
N GLY A 196 -9.28 16.83 -0.34
CA GLY A 196 -8.54 17.24 -1.54
C GLY A 196 -7.29 16.44 -1.84
N LEU A 197 -7.06 15.33 -1.13
CA LEU A 197 -5.90 14.45 -1.32
C LEU A 197 -6.16 13.40 -2.41
N ILE A 198 -5.10 12.84 -2.97
CA ILE A 198 -5.16 11.63 -3.79
C ILE A 198 -5.22 10.45 -2.83
N LEU A 199 -6.20 9.57 -3.00
CA LEU A 199 -6.29 8.33 -2.26
C LEU A 199 -5.38 7.27 -2.92
N GLN A 200 -4.45 6.70 -2.17
CA GLN A 200 -3.76 5.48 -2.59
C GLN A 200 -4.33 4.29 -1.85
N ILE A 201 -4.80 3.29 -2.59
CA ILE A 201 -5.23 2.00 -2.04
C ILE A 201 -4.08 1.01 -2.12
N ASP A 202 -3.66 0.50 -0.97
CA ASP A 202 -2.66 -0.57 -0.93
C ASP A 202 -3.34 -1.93 -1.02
N SER A 203 -3.10 -2.63 -2.13
CA SER A 203 -3.71 -3.92 -2.47
C SER A 203 -2.68 -5.02 -2.78
N PRO A 204 -1.72 -5.29 -1.88
CA PRO A 204 -0.79 -6.41 -2.06
C PRO A 204 -1.47 -7.77 -1.99
N ASP A 205 -2.70 -7.85 -1.52
CA ASP A 205 -3.54 -9.05 -1.57
C ASP A 205 -3.68 -9.62 -2.99
N LEU A 206 -3.59 -8.77 -4.02
CA LEU A 206 -3.70 -9.17 -5.42
C LEU A 206 -2.42 -9.83 -5.98
N GLY A 207 -1.26 -9.59 -5.37
CA GLY A 207 0.02 -10.20 -5.74
C GLY A 207 0.57 -11.09 -4.62
N LEU A 208 1.01 -10.47 -3.50
CA LEU A 208 1.54 -11.15 -2.32
C LEU A 208 0.61 -12.24 -1.77
N GLY A 209 -0.70 -12.04 -1.88
CA GLY A 209 -1.70 -12.99 -1.39
C GLY A 209 -1.48 -14.42 -1.91
N ARG A 210 -1.00 -14.56 -3.17
CA ARG A 210 -0.81 -15.86 -3.83
C ARG A 210 0.12 -16.77 -3.04
N HIS A 211 1.29 -16.31 -2.67
CA HIS A 211 2.29 -17.13 -2.01
C HIS A 211 2.24 -17.06 -0.47
N MET A 212 1.39 -16.24 0.11
CA MET A 212 1.17 -16.18 1.55
C MET A 212 -0.07 -16.95 2.00
N MET A 213 -1.26 -16.47 1.63
CA MET A 213 -2.54 -16.98 2.15
C MET A 213 -3.16 -18.02 1.22
N TYR A 214 -2.93 -17.89 -0.07
CA TYR A 214 -3.60 -18.68 -1.12
C TYR A 214 -2.64 -19.66 -1.81
N LYS A 215 -1.52 -19.98 -1.17
CA LYS A 215 -0.47 -20.86 -1.73
C LYS A 215 -0.93 -22.27 -2.07
N ASP A 216 -1.95 -22.75 -1.38
CA ASP A 216 -2.50 -24.10 -1.53
C ASP A 216 -3.74 -24.14 -2.46
N LEU A 217 -4.14 -23.01 -3.04
CA LEU A 217 -5.27 -22.93 -3.98
C LEU A 217 -4.80 -23.20 -5.42
N GLU A 218 -5.68 -23.78 -6.23
CA GLU A 218 -5.51 -23.78 -7.68
C GLU A 218 -5.60 -22.36 -8.25
N ASP A 219 -4.99 -22.11 -9.40
CA ASP A 219 -4.89 -20.76 -9.96
C ASP A 219 -6.25 -20.14 -10.30
N ASP A 220 -7.20 -20.92 -10.81
CA ASP A 220 -8.55 -20.46 -11.11
C ASP A 220 -9.32 -20.04 -9.83
N VAL A 221 -9.16 -20.80 -8.75
CA VAL A 221 -9.75 -20.49 -7.44
C VAL A 221 -9.14 -19.21 -6.87
N TYR A 222 -7.81 -19.06 -6.98
CA TYR A 222 -7.13 -17.84 -6.57
C TYR A 222 -7.60 -16.63 -7.39
N LEU A 223 -7.67 -16.72 -8.71
CA LEU A 223 -8.14 -15.64 -9.57
C LEU A 223 -9.59 -15.24 -9.24
N SER A 224 -10.46 -16.22 -9.00
CA SER A 224 -11.83 -15.94 -8.54
C SER A 224 -11.85 -15.22 -7.19
N ARG A 225 -10.91 -15.51 -6.28
CA ARG A 225 -10.80 -14.85 -4.97
C ARG A 225 -10.38 -13.38 -5.13
N ILE A 226 -9.33 -13.10 -5.90
CA ILE A 226 -8.87 -11.72 -6.10
C ILE A 226 -9.86 -10.89 -6.94
N GLU A 227 -10.67 -11.52 -7.78
CA GLU A 227 -11.77 -10.83 -8.47
C GLU A 227 -12.79 -10.28 -7.45
N LYS A 228 -13.19 -11.07 -6.44
CA LYS A 228 -14.02 -10.60 -5.32
C LYS A 228 -13.38 -9.47 -4.53
N HIS A 229 -12.04 -9.49 -4.35
CA HIS A 229 -11.32 -8.39 -3.70
C HIS A 229 -11.45 -7.09 -4.50
N VAL A 230 -11.31 -7.17 -5.83
CA VAL A 230 -11.49 -6.01 -6.72
C VAL A 230 -12.95 -5.53 -6.72
N GLU A 231 -13.93 -6.42 -6.74
CA GLU A 231 -15.35 -6.07 -6.63
C GLU A 231 -15.66 -5.33 -5.32
N ALA A 232 -15.17 -5.83 -4.19
CA ALA A 232 -15.31 -5.21 -2.89
C ALA A 232 -14.63 -3.83 -2.82
N LEU A 233 -13.44 -3.69 -3.42
CA LEU A 233 -12.76 -2.40 -3.54
C LEU A 233 -13.57 -1.42 -4.40
N ASN A 234 -14.06 -1.85 -5.56
CA ASN A 234 -14.88 -1.03 -6.46
C ASN A 234 -16.17 -0.56 -5.76
N PHE A 235 -16.78 -1.42 -4.96
CA PHE A 235 -17.93 -1.06 -4.12
C PHE A 235 -17.53 0.00 -3.06
N ALA A 236 -16.41 -0.19 -2.37
CA ALA A 236 -15.93 0.78 -1.38
C ALA A 236 -15.63 2.16 -2.01
N LEU A 237 -15.25 2.19 -3.28
CA LEU A 237 -14.95 3.41 -4.03
C LEU A 237 -16.18 4.04 -4.75
N VAL A 238 -17.41 3.53 -4.53
CA VAL A 238 -18.61 4.14 -5.13
C VAL A 238 -18.68 5.63 -4.74
N ALA A 239 -19.02 6.47 -5.74
CA ALA A 239 -19.06 7.94 -5.68
C ALA A 239 -17.70 8.67 -5.57
N ILE A 240 -16.58 7.96 -5.46
CA ILE A 240 -15.25 8.57 -5.55
C ILE A 240 -14.81 8.61 -7.02
N PRO A 241 -14.39 9.75 -7.58
CA PRO A 241 -13.89 9.81 -8.95
C PRO A 241 -12.62 8.97 -9.13
N ALA A 242 -12.53 8.22 -10.22
CA ALA A 242 -11.41 7.31 -10.49
C ALA A 242 -10.07 8.04 -10.58
N ASP A 243 -10.07 9.28 -11.09
CA ASP A 243 -8.90 10.14 -11.22
C ASP A 243 -8.36 10.70 -9.88
N ARG A 244 -9.10 10.49 -8.79
CA ARG A 244 -8.67 10.82 -7.42
C ARG A 244 -8.06 9.63 -6.69
N VAL A 245 -7.99 8.46 -7.34
CA VAL A 245 -7.56 7.21 -6.72
C VAL A 245 -6.44 6.58 -7.53
N ARG A 246 -5.44 6.07 -6.84
CA ARG A 246 -4.41 5.18 -7.36
C ARG A 246 -4.34 3.90 -6.51
N MET A 247 -3.96 2.79 -7.09
CA MET A 247 -3.86 1.50 -6.43
C MET A 247 -2.45 0.95 -6.56
N HIS A 248 -1.89 0.50 -5.45
CA HIS A 248 -0.59 -0.15 -5.37
C HIS A 248 -0.74 -1.66 -5.29
N VAL A 249 -0.12 -2.38 -6.22
CA VAL A 249 -0.02 -3.83 -6.24
C VAL A 249 1.44 -4.22 -6.07
N CYS A 250 1.72 -5.13 -5.13
CA CYS A 250 3.07 -5.63 -4.92
C CYS A 250 3.06 -7.09 -4.44
N TRP A 251 4.25 -7.68 -4.41
CA TRP A 251 4.48 -9.07 -3.99
C TRP A 251 5.16 -9.19 -2.63
N GLY A 252 5.33 -8.05 -1.95
CA GLY A 252 5.94 -7.97 -0.63
C GLY A 252 7.35 -7.34 -0.66
N ASN A 253 7.53 -6.36 0.23
CA ASN A 253 8.80 -5.64 0.36
C ASN A 253 9.69 -6.31 1.41
N TYR A 254 10.26 -7.46 1.07
CA TYR A 254 11.23 -8.17 1.90
C TYR A 254 12.39 -8.64 1.03
N GLU A 255 13.59 -8.68 1.59
CA GLU A 255 14.75 -9.30 0.95
C GLU A 255 14.58 -10.83 0.97
N GLY A 256 14.24 -11.40 -0.17
CA GLY A 256 13.93 -12.82 -0.27
C GLY A 256 14.02 -13.37 -1.69
N PRO A 257 13.80 -14.68 -1.88
CA PRO A 257 13.90 -15.32 -3.19
C PRO A 257 12.85 -14.89 -4.20
N HIS A 258 11.63 -14.58 -3.76
CA HIS A 258 10.50 -14.15 -4.60
C HIS A 258 10.13 -15.10 -5.77
N HIS A 259 10.66 -16.32 -5.81
CA HIS A 259 10.46 -17.27 -6.92
C HIS A 259 9.07 -17.92 -6.94
N LYS A 260 8.25 -17.68 -5.90
CA LYS A 260 6.84 -18.10 -5.81
C LYS A 260 5.86 -16.97 -6.08
N ASP A 261 6.34 -15.80 -6.43
CA ASP A 261 5.47 -14.68 -6.80
C ASP A 261 4.65 -15.04 -8.03
N VAL A 262 3.36 -14.71 -8.00
CA VAL A 262 2.50 -14.88 -9.17
C VAL A 262 2.94 -13.95 -10.29
N PRO A 263 3.06 -14.42 -11.54
CA PRO A 263 3.40 -13.54 -12.65
C PRO A 263 2.37 -12.42 -12.84
N LEU A 264 2.82 -11.21 -13.18
CA LEU A 264 1.92 -10.09 -13.47
C LEU A 264 0.90 -10.43 -14.55
N ALA A 265 1.30 -11.14 -15.60
CA ALA A 265 0.42 -11.57 -16.69
C ALA A 265 -0.81 -12.36 -16.20
N THR A 266 -0.66 -13.10 -15.09
CA THR A 266 -1.76 -13.88 -14.51
C THR A 266 -2.79 -13.00 -13.82
N ILE A 267 -2.37 -11.94 -13.12
CA ILE A 267 -3.27 -11.11 -12.31
C ILE A 267 -3.70 -9.81 -13.01
N LEU A 268 -2.97 -9.34 -14.01
CA LEU A 268 -3.22 -8.06 -14.67
C LEU A 268 -4.64 -7.92 -15.22
N PRO A 269 -5.24 -8.94 -15.86
CA PRO A 269 -6.64 -8.85 -16.32
C PRO A 269 -7.63 -8.53 -15.20
N THR A 270 -7.42 -9.08 -14.00
CA THR A 270 -8.24 -8.80 -12.81
C THR A 270 -7.93 -7.40 -12.23
N VAL A 271 -6.66 -7.04 -12.15
CA VAL A 271 -6.23 -5.72 -11.66
C VAL A 271 -6.79 -4.58 -12.52
N LEU A 272 -6.86 -4.75 -13.84
CA LEU A 272 -7.41 -3.75 -14.76
C LEU A 272 -8.91 -3.50 -14.57
N LYS A 273 -9.65 -4.42 -13.94
CA LYS A 273 -11.07 -4.23 -13.57
C LYS A 273 -11.26 -3.30 -12.38
N ALA A 274 -10.19 -2.99 -11.63
CA ALA A 274 -10.26 -2.08 -10.49
C ALA A 274 -10.53 -0.65 -10.94
N LYS A 275 -11.37 0.07 -10.18
CA LYS A 275 -11.80 1.44 -10.46
C LYS A 275 -10.67 2.48 -10.47
N PRO A 276 -9.65 2.44 -9.59
CA PRO A 276 -8.57 3.43 -9.58
C PRO A 276 -7.97 3.70 -10.95
N GLN A 277 -7.77 4.97 -11.28
CA GLN A 277 -7.14 5.37 -12.55
C GLN A 277 -5.64 5.08 -12.55
N GLY A 278 -4.94 5.42 -11.44
CA GLY A 278 -3.51 5.15 -11.30
C GLY A 278 -3.25 3.73 -10.81
N LEU A 279 -2.33 3.02 -11.46
CA LEU A 279 -1.91 1.67 -11.08
C LEU A 279 -0.40 1.64 -10.87
N LEU A 280 0.02 1.40 -9.61
CA LEU A 280 1.42 1.29 -9.21
C LEU A 280 1.82 -0.18 -9.17
N PHE A 281 2.91 -0.51 -9.85
CA PHE A 281 3.48 -1.85 -9.87
C PHE A 281 4.96 -1.81 -9.51
N GLU A 282 5.43 -2.85 -8.86
CA GLU A 282 6.83 -3.14 -8.66
C GLU A 282 7.44 -3.61 -9.99
N THR A 283 8.41 -2.89 -10.55
CA THR A 283 8.95 -3.17 -11.87
C THR A 283 10.47 -3.05 -11.94
N SER A 284 11.16 -3.06 -10.81
CA SER A 284 12.60 -2.86 -10.77
C SER A 284 13.39 -3.91 -9.99
N ASN A 285 12.75 -4.75 -9.21
CA ASN A 285 13.46 -5.86 -8.57
C ASN A 285 13.80 -6.97 -9.58
N PRO A 286 14.81 -7.82 -9.32
CA PRO A 286 15.25 -8.86 -10.25
C PRO A 286 14.15 -9.85 -10.66
N ARG A 287 13.11 -10.03 -9.83
CA ARG A 287 12.01 -10.96 -10.12
C ARG A 287 11.01 -10.37 -11.11
N HIS A 288 10.72 -9.07 -11.01
CA HIS A 288 9.66 -8.40 -11.77
C HIS A 288 10.18 -7.41 -12.83
N ALA A 289 11.50 -7.18 -12.90
CA ALA A 289 12.09 -6.19 -13.81
C ALA A 289 11.88 -6.48 -15.31
N HIS A 290 11.51 -7.71 -15.68
CA HIS A 290 11.20 -8.12 -17.06
C HIS A 290 9.71 -7.91 -17.41
N GLU A 291 8.83 -7.71 -16.44
CA GLU A 291 7.36 -7.70 -16.64
C GLU A 291 6.82 -6.46 -17.36
N TRP A 292 7.70 -5.53 -17.75
CA TRP A 292 7.35 -4.54 -18.78
C TRP A 292 6.90 -5.21 -20.10
N GLU A 293 7.37 -6.45 -20.38
CA GLU A 293 6.94 -7.24 -21.54
C GLU A 293 5.45 -7.55 -21.47
N THR A 294 4.93 -7.87 -20.29
CA THR A 294 3.49 -8.08 -20.06
C THR A 294 2.66 -6.87 -20.46
N PHE A 295 3.10 -5.66 -20.08
CA PHE A 295 2.41 -4.43 -20.50
C PHE A 295 2.49 -4.19 -22.02
N ALA A 296 3.58 -4.60 -22.66
CA ALA A 296 3.71 -4.51 -24.12
C ALA A 296 2.76 -5.50 -24.84
N GLU A 297 2.72 -6.74 -24.37
CA GLU A 297 1.87 -7.79 -24.94
C GLU A 297 0.36 -7.52 -24.73
N MET A 298 -0.01 -7.00 -23.57
CA MET A 298 -1.39 -6.71 -23.18
C MET A 298 -1.78 -5.24 -23.41
N LYS A 299 -1.03 -4.49 -24.20
CA LYS A 299 -1.29 -3.05 -24.40
C LYS A 299 -2.72 -2.74 -24.84
N SER A 300 -3.29 -3.56 -25.71
CA SER A 300 -4.68 -3.39 -26.18
C SER A 300 -5.74 -3.60 -25.10
N ASP A 301 -5.40 -4.31 -24.03
CA ASP A 301 -6.31 -4.64 -22.95
C ASP A 301 -6.30 -3.58 -21.84
N ILE A 302 -5.27 -2.68 -21.85
CA ILE A 302 -5.17 -1.60 -20.88
C ILE A 302 -6.16 -0.50 -21.27
N PRO A 303 -7.16 -0.18 -20.41
CA PRO A 303 -8.09 0.90 -20.69
C PRO A 303 -7.37 2.24 -20.88
N GLU A 304 -7.81 3.05 -21.84
CA GLU A 304 -7.17 4.33 -22.20
C GLU A 304 -7.12 5.34 -21.05
N ASP A 305 -8.03 5.23 -20.07
CA ASP A 305 -8.08 6.11 -18.91
C ASP A 305 -7.12 5.70 -17.79
N LYS A 306 -6.49 4.52 -17.87
CA LYS A 306 -5.51 4.08 -16.87
C LYS A 306 -4.18 4.81 -17.02
N ILE A 307 -3.55 5.07 -15.87
CA ILE A 307 -2.22 5.64 -15.76
C ILE A 307 -1.32 4.61 -15.07
N LEU A 308 -0.31 4.13 -15.77
CA LEU A 308 0.67 3.21 -15.19
C LEU A 308 1.74 4.01 -14.43
N ILE A 309 2.04 3.58 -13.22
CA ILE A 309 3.04 4.20 -12.34
C ILE A 309 4.07 3.12 -12.00
N PRO A 310 5.09 2.93 -12.86
CA PRO A 310 6.10 1.90 -12.64
C PRO A 310 7.02 2.25 -11.49
N GLY A 311 7.31 1.27 -10.62
CA GLY A 311 8.33 1.36 -9.57
C GLY A 311 9.72 1.22 -10.18
N VAL A 312 10.42 2.33 -10.38
CA VAL A 312 11.71 2.37 -11.09
C VAL A 312 12.93 2.28 -10.19
N LEU A 313 12.71 2.17 -8.88
CA LEU A 313 13.72 1.89 -7.86
C LEU A 313 13.36 0.62 -7.11
N ASP A 314 14.35 -0.23 -6.86
CA ASP A 314 14.19 -1.43 -6.04
C ASP A 314 14.49 -1.12 -4.58
N SER A 315 13.50 -1.29 -3.70
CA SER A 315 13.64 -1.09 -2.26
C SER A 315 13.99 -2.35 -1.47
N THR A 316 14.12 -3.49 -2.15
CA THR A 316 14.45 -4.79 -1.51
C THR A 316 15.96 -5.07 -1.45
N THR A 317 16.77 -4.22 -2.10
CA THR A 317 18.24 -4.35 -2.10
C THR A 317 18.93 -3.18 -1.43
N ASN A 318 20.24 -3.35 -1.15
CA ASN A 318 21.08 -2.31 -0.56
C ASN A 318 21.82 -1.46 -1.62
N PHE A 319 21.55 -1.65 -2.91
CA PHE A 319 22.18 -0.87 -3.96
C PHE A 319 21.56 0.51 -4.10
N ILE A 320 22.40 1.53 -4.24
CA ILE A 320 21.98 2.85 -4.73
C ILE A 320 22.07 2.80 -6.26
N GLU A 321 20.92 2.72 -6.90
CA GLU A 321 20.83 2.50 -8.33
C GLU A 321 21.31 3.71 -9.13
N HIS A 322 22.02 3.45 -10.22
CA HIS A 322 22.57 4.51 -11.06
C HIS A 322 21.43 5.27 -11.79
N PRO A 323 21.43 6.62 -11.84
CA PRO A 323 20.34 7.39 -12.46
C PRO A 323 20.04 7.03 -13.93
N ARG A 324 21.05 6.58 -14.69
CA ARG A 324 20.83 6.10 -16.07
C ARG A 324 20.00 4.81 -16.12
N LEU A 325 20.15 3.92 -15.14
CA LEU A 325 19.32 2.71 -15.06
C LEU A 325 17.86 3.08 -14.81
N VAL A 326 17.62 4.03 -13.89
CA VAL A 326 16.28 4.56 -13.63
C VAL A 326 15.68 5.18 -14.89
N ALA A 327 16.46 6.01 -15.61
CA ALA A 327 16.03 6.61 -16.86
C ALA A 327 15.69 5.56 -17.94
N GLN A 328 16.47 4.49 -18.07
CA GLN A 328 16.21 3.40 -19.01
C GLN A 328 14.89 2.67 -18.69
N ARG A 329 14.59 2.44 -17.41
CA ARG A 329 13.31 1.86 -16.98
C ARG A 329 12.13 2.77 -17.33
N ILE A 330 12.23 4.07 -17.07
CA ILE A 330 11.20 5.05 -17.46
C ILE A 330 10.99 5.07 -18.97
N GLN A 331 12.07 5.14 -19.75
CA GLN A 331 11.99 5.14 -21.21
C GLN A 331 11.30 3.89 -21.75
N LYS A 332 11.62 2.72 -21.19
CA LYS A 332 11.01 1.45 -21.58
C LYS A 332 9.48 1.48 -21.43
N PHE A 333 8.97 1.95 -20.30
CA PHE A 333 7.51 2.08 -20.11
C PHE A 333 6.90 3.14 -21.02
N ALA A 334 7.58 4.28 -21.23
CA ALA A 334 7.10 5.33 -22.13
C ALA A 334 6.99 4.89 -23.59
N GLU A 335 7.89 4.01 -24.06
CA GLU A 335 7.82 3.41 -25.38
C GLU A 335 6.59 2.49 -25.56
N ILE A 336 6.16 1.83 -24.48
CA ILE A 336 5.03 0.90 -24.50
C ILE A 336 3.70 1.65 -24.44
N VAL A 337 3.51 2.49 -23.42
CA VAL A 337 2.19 3.08 -23.11
C VAL A 337 2.10 4.59 -23.39
N GLY A 338 3.17 5.21 -23.83
CA GLY A 338 3.24 6.66 -23.97
C GLY A 338 3.63 7.36 -22.67
N LYS A 339 3.72 8.69 -22.73
CA LYS A 339 4.12 9.51 -21.56
C LYS A 339 2.97 10.26 -20.90
N ASP A 340 1.80 10.27 -21.52
CA ASP A 340 0.64 11.10 -21.16
C ASP A 340 -0.38 10.33 -20.31
#